data_2d0fc7d575ee7d2199bf3608e2b821a1
#
_entry.id   2d0fc7d575ee7d2199bf3608e2b821a1
#
_cell.length_a   1.000
_cell.length_b   1.000
_cell.length_c   1.000
_cell.angle_alpha   90.00
_cell.angle_beta   90.00
_cell.angle_gamma   90.00
#
_symmetry.space_group_name_H-M   'P 1'
#
loop_
_entity.id
_entity.type
_entity.pdbx_description
1 polymer ?
#
loop_
_entity_poly.entity_id
_entity_poly.type
_entity_poly.pdbx_seq_one_letter_code
_entity_poly.pdbx_strand_id
1 'polypeptide(L)'
;MNETRSTQSFGEILWAATLQTLKSMLSGLSISLVFISSPIWNYPDRMKKLTKFILLVLVLLIGLWIFFWLGQRPVFTISQIQIEATNDGQLKHLNLPLVKARIMNQLNGNFFSIRLDKARALFEELPWVRTASVRRVWPNGLHVLIEEHEPVGIWVSTNATEPKIVNTYGELFTANLAEAESGNQLIVFQGPNDTSKEVMELYGQLNQWFEPWQVKVVSLSLSPRYSWTAKLDNAMTFELGRDLDHQDQSQIKARLERFFKYWPDVKERLPQQIDSVDLRYSNGFAVRSKNRLENKTKEGDTSQFAGVVQQTVPKKVKQTESKEVKSNKKDTKKVKLTDKPGRKLHE
;
A
#
# COMPACT_ATOMS: atom_id res chain seq x y z
N MET A 1 -48.24 -72.11 16.36
CA MET A 1 -48.67 -70.88 15.69
C MET A 1 -47.66 -69.82 16.02
N ASN A 2 -46.70 -69.60 15.11
CA ASN A 2 -45.71 -68.54 15.23
C ASN A 2 -45.68 -67.82 13.94
N GLU A 3 -46.25 -66.63 13.89
CA GLU A 3 -46.12 -65.69 12.79
C GLU A 3 -44.79 -64.99 12.94
N THR A 4 -43.88 -65.28 12.00
CA THR A 4 -42.65 -64.47 11.78
C THR A 4 -42.98 -63.36 10.86
N ARG A 5 -43.25 -62.13 11.40
CA ARG A 5 -43.24 -60.85 10.62
C ARG A 5 -41.81 -60.53 10.25
N SER A 6 -41.50 -60.67 8.97
CA SER A 6 -40.23 -60.14 8.41
C SER A 6 -40.30 -58.61 8.35
N THR A 7 -39.53 -57.95 9.17
CA THR A 7 -39.30 -56.50 9.08
C THR A 7 -38.34 -56.24 7.90
N GLN A 8 -38.90 -55.96 6.75
CA GLN A 8 -38.10 -55.38 5.65
C GLN A 8 -37.55 -54.05 6.12
N SER A 9 -36.24 -53.89 6.06
CA SER A 9 -35.59 -52.66 6.50
C SER A 9 -36.03 -51.46 5.62
N PHE A 10 -36.28 -50.34 6.24
CA PHE A 10 -36.72 -49.11 5.59
C PHE A 10 -35.79 -48.69 4.44
N GLY A 11 -34.52 -49.11 4.49
CA GLY A 11 -33.51 -48.92 3.44
C GLY A 11 -33.78 -49.70 2.16
N GLU A 12 -34.34 -50.97 2.26
CA GLU A 12 -34.64 -51.79 1.07
C GLU A 12 -35.86 -51.24 0.32
N ILE A 13 -36.82 -50.68 1.03
CA ILE A 13 -38.00 -50.04 0.41
C ILE A 13 -37.61 -48.77 -0.32
N LEU A 14 -36.75 -47.92 0.25
CA LEU A 14 -36.23 -46.71 -0.37
C LEU A 14 -35.37 -47.05 -1.59
N TRP A 15 -34.51 -48.05 -1.49
CA TRP A 15 -33.65 -48.46 -2.63
C TRP A 15 -34.45 -49.07 -3.78
N ALA A 16 -35.47 -49.85 -3.50
CA ALA A 16 -36.40 -50.39 -4.49
C ALA A 16 -37.20 -49.28 -5.20
N ALA A 17 -37.65 -48.27 -4.46
CA ALA A 17 -38.39 -47.14 -4.99
C ALA A 17 -37.53 -46.27 -5.91
N THR A 18 -36.26 -46.02 -5.54
CA THR A 18 -35.31 -45.24 -6.39
C THR A 18 -34.95 -45.99 -7.66
N LEU A 19 -34.76 -47.31 -7.60
CA LEU A 19 -34.53 -48.17 -8.79
C LEU A 19 -35.71 -48.20 -9.74
N GLN A 20 -36.95 -48.19 -9.18
CA GLN A 20 -38.17 -48.21 -9.98
C GLN A 20 -38.39 -46.88 -10.69
N THR A 21 -38.11 -45.74 -10.03
CA THR A 21 -38.15 -44.40 -10.64
C THR A 21 -37.08 -44.23 -11.71
N LEU A 22 -35.88 -44.77 -11.48
CA LEU A 22 -34.81 -44.71 -12.45
C LEU A 22 -35.15 -45.56 -13.70
N LYS A 23 -35.73 -46.77 -13.53
CA LYS A 23 -36.20 -47.61 -14.61
C LYS A 23 -37.34 -46.97 -15.41
N SER A 24 -38.27 -46.26 -14.75
CA SER A 24 -39.35 -45.58 -15.44
C SER A 24 -38.86 -44.34 -16.21
N MET A 25 -37.88 -43.63 -15.66
CA MET A 25 -37.21 -42.53 -16.43
C MET A 25 -36.45 -43.05 -17.66
N LEU A 26 -35.67 -44.14 -17.51
CA LEU A 26 -34.93 -44.77 -18.61
C LEU A 26 -35.87 -45.34 -19.68
N SER A 27 -37.00 -45.97 -19.30
CA SER A 27 -37.97 -46.47 -20.28
C SER A 27 -38.72 -45.32 -20.95
N GLY A 28 -39.01 -44.21 -20.29
CA GLY A 28 -39.56 -42.98 -20.88
C GLY A 28 -38.63 -42.35 -21.91
N LEU A 29 -37.33 -42.31 -21.61
CA LEU A 29 -36.32 -41.80 -22.53
C LEU A 29 -36.13 -42.67 -23.77
N SER A 30 -36.18 -44.02 -23.61
CA SER A 30 -36.06 -44.95 -24.75
C SER A 30 -37.29 -44.87 -25.67
N ILE A 31 -38.49 -44.76 -25.13
CA ILE A 31 -39.71 -44.64 -25.91
C ILE A 31 -39.73 -43.31 -26.67
N SER A 32 -39.31 -42.21 -26.03
CA SER A 32 -39.21 -40.90 -26.69
C SER A 32 -38.18 -40.87 -27.79
N LEU A 33 -37.02 -41.53 -27.60
CA LEU A 33 -35.99 -41.69 -28.64
C LEU A 33 -36.45 -42.48 -29.82
N VAL A 34 -37.20 -43.58 -29.62
CA VAL A 34 -37.79 -44.38 -30.73
C VAL A 34 -38.86 -43.62 -31.48
N PHE A 35 -39.69 -42.85 -30.81
CA PHE A 35 -40.73 -42.04 -31.45
C PHE A 35 -40.17 -40.88 -32.27
N ILE A 36 -39.06 -40.31 -31.87
CA ILE A 36 -38.36 -39.23 -32.59
C ILE A 36 -37.53 -39.81 -33.75
N SER A 37 -37.04 -41.05 -33.64
CA SER A 37 -36.22 -41.65 -34.67
C SER A 37 -36.97 -42.24 -35.84
N SER A 38 -38.21 -42.74 -35.64
CA SER A 38 -38.99 -43.40 -36.66
C SER A 38 -39.30 -42.56 -37.92
N PRO A 39 -39.65 -41.25 -37.87
CA PRO A 39 -39.86 -40.43 -39.04
C PRO A 39 -38.56 -40.02 -39.77
N ILE A 40 -37.41 -40.16 -39.07
CA ILE A 40 -36.11 -39.76 -39.62
C ILE A 40 -35.50 -40.93 -40.40
N TRP A 41 -35.70 -42.16 -39.91
CA TRP A 41 -35.12 -43.38 -40.48
C TRP A 41 -35.68 -43.77 -41.84
N ASN A 42 -36.94 -43.45 -42.12
CA ASN A 42 -37.62 -43.83 -43.38
C ASN A 42 -37.36 -42.87 -44.55
N TYR A 43 -36.65 -41.76 -44.37
CA TYR A 43 -36.35 -40.79 -45.40
C TYR A 43 -34.84 -40.58 -45.57
N PRO A 44 -34.20 -41.15 -46.63
CA PRO A 44 -32.75 -41.12 -46.84
C PRO A 44 -32.20 -39.66 -46.91
N ASP A 45 -32.95 -38.71 -47.41
CA ASP A 45 -32.50 -37.31 -47.48
C ASP A 45 -32.47 -36.59 -46.14
N ARG A 46 -33.37 -36.93 -45.24
CA ARG A 46 -33.35 -36.43 -43.84
C ARG A 46 -32.19 -37.00 -43.05
N MET A 47 -31.88 -38.29 -43.25
CA MET A 47 -30.72 -38.94 -42.67
C MET A 47 -29.41 -38.30 -43.12
N LYS A 48 -29.25 -37.99 -44.42
CA LYS A 48 -28.07 -37.29 -44.93
C LYS A 48 -27.93 -35.90 -44.30
N LYS A 49 -29.04 -35.15 -44.13
CA LYS A 49 -29.03 -33.85 -43.47
C LYS A 49 -28.66 -33.98 -41.97
N LEU A 50 -29.22 -34.94 -41.26
CA LEU A 50 -28.94 -35.20 -39.86
C LEU A 50 -27.46 -35.58 -39.65
N THR A 51 -26.94 -36.51 -40.49
CA THR A 51 -25.54 -36.93 -40.46
C THR A 51 -24.60 -35.72 -40.69
N LYS A 52 -24.90 -34.86 -41.67
CA LYS A 52 -24.13 -33.66 -41.94
C LYS A 52 -24.17 -32.71 -40.76
N PHE A 53 -25.34 -32.55 -40.12
CA PHE A 53 -25.50 -31.68 -38.91
C PHE A 53 -24.71 -32.23 -37.73
N ILE A 54 -24.81 -33.55 -37.44
CA ILE A 54 -24.05 -34.22 -36.38
C ILE A 54 -22.53 -34.07 -36.62
N LEU A 55 -22.11 -34.27 -37.88
CA LEU A 55 -20.69 -34.14 -38.23
C LEU A 55 -20.22 -32.68 -38.06
N LEU A 56 -21.02 -31.72 -38.44
CA LEU A 56 -20.72 -30.28 -38.24
C LEU A 56 -20.59 -29.96 -36.74
N VAL A 57 -21.54 -30.43 -35.92
CA VAL A 57 -21.50 -30.23 -34.46
C VAL A 57 -20.26 -30.91 -33.87
N LEU A 58 -19.94 -32.12 -34.31
CA LEU A 58 -18.76 -32.87 -33.86
C LEU A 58 -17.46 -32.12 -34.21
N VAL A 59 -17.33 -31.63 -35.43
CA VAL A 59 -16.19 -30.81 -35.87
C VAL A 59 -16.07 -29.54 -35.01
N LEU A 60 -17.20 -28.91 -34.70
CA LEU A 60 -17.24 -27.71 -33.88
C LEU A 60 -16.83 -28.00 -32.42
N LEU A 61 -17.29 -29.11 -31.85
CA LEU A 61 -16.90 -29.58 -30.52
C LEU A 61 -15.41 -29.94 -30.44
N ILE A 62 -14.89 -30.65 -31.46
CA ILE A 62 -13.47 -30.95 -31.56
C ILE A 62 -12.64 -29.67 -31.69
N GLY A 63 -13.09 -28.71 -32.49
CA GLY A 63 -12.44 -27.40 -32.61
C GLY A 63 -12.38 -26.65 -31.31
N LEU A 64 -13.50 -26.60 -30.58
CA LEU A 64 -13.56 -26.03 -29.23
C LEU A 64 -12.64 -26.77 -28.25
N TRP A 65 -12.63 -28.06 -28.25
CA TRP A 65 -11.76 -28.87 -27.40
C TRP A 65 -10.28 -28.61 -27.69
N ILE A 66 -9.88 -28.57 -28.96
CA ILE A 66 -8.51 -28.22 -29.38
C ILE A 66 -8.17 -26.78 -28.92
N PHE A 67 -9.09 -25.84 -29.09
CA PHE A 67 -8.89 -24.44 -28.67
C PHE A 67 -8.62 -24.34 -27.17
N PHE A 68 -9.44 -24.97 -26.32
CA PHE A 68 -9.23 -25.02 -24.88
C PHE A 68 -7.94 -25.76 -24.50
N TRP A 69 -7.65 -26.87 -25.16
CA TRP A 69 -6.45 -27.63 -24.90
C TRP A 69 -5.16 -26.87 -25.30
N LEU A 70 -5.18 -26.14 -26.41
CA LEU A 70 -4.08 -25.28 -26.83
C LEU A 70 -3.85 -24.14 -25.87
N GLY A 71 -4.91 -23.53 -25.35
CA GLY A 71 -4.84 -22.44 -24.36
C GLY A 71 -4.23 -22.86 -23.02
N GLN A 72 -4.20 -24.14 -22.68
CA GLN A 72 -3.59 -24.68 -21.46
C GLN A 72 -2.13 -25.10 -21.63
N ARG A 73 -1.56 -24.93 -22.83
CA ARG A 73 -0.17 -25.30 -23.08
C ARG A 73 0.81 -24.43 -22.28
N PRO A 74 1.95 -24.99 -21.81
CA PRO A 74 2.95 -24.28 -21.04
C PRO A 74 3.56 -23.08 -21.76
N VAL A 75 3.45 -23.02 -23.08
CA VAL A 75 3.87 -21.86 -23.90
C VAL A 75 3.16 -20.57 -23.50
N PHE A 76 1.94 -20.65 -22.97
CA PHE A 76 1.15 -19.51 -22.51
C PHE A 76 1.23 -19.27 -21.01
N THR A 77 2.05 -20.02 -20.28
CA THR A 77 2.32 -19.76 -18.87
C THR A 77 3.16 -18.49 -18.74
N ILE A 78 2.73 -17.55 -17.89
CA ILE A 78 3.47 -16.30 -17.68
C ILE A 78 4.86 -16.62 -17.14
N SER A 79 5.89 -16.29 -17.92
CA SER A 79 7.30 -16.53 -17.58
C SER A 79 8.16 -15.27 -17.64
N GLN A 80 7.66 -14.22 -18.31
CA GLN A 80 8.39 -12.97 -18.48
C GLN A 80 7.61 -11.79 -17.90
N ILE A 81 8.26 -11.02 -17.02
CA ILE A 81 7.74 -9.75 -16.51
C ILE A 81 8.76 -8.66 -16.87
N GLN A 82 8.35 -7.75 -17.72
CA GLN A 82 9.10 -6.54 -18.05
C GLN A 82 8.56 -5.43 -17.16
N ILE A 83 9.42 -4.83 -16.34
CA ILE A 83 9.07 -3.73 -15.45
C ILE A 83 9.84 -2.50 -15.92
N GLU A 84 9.11 -1.43 -16.16
CA GLU A 84 9.64 -0.14 -16.61
C GLU A 84 9.06 0.98 -15.74
N ALA A 85 9.80 2.07 -15.60
CA ALA A 85 9.30 3.28 -14.96
C ALA A 85 8.40 4.07 -15.91
N THR A 86 7.35 4.70 -15.40
CA THR A 86 6.39 5.47 -16.22
C THR A 86 7.02 6.71 -16.85
N ASN A 87 8.01 7.34 -16.22
CA ASN A 87 8.56 8.65 -16.62
C ASN A 87 9.98 8.53 -17.22
N ASP A 88 10.26 7.53 -18.04
CA ASP A 88 11.60 7.26 -18.62
C ASP A 88 12.74 7.27 -17.58
N GLY A 89 12.38 7.27 -16.31
CA GLY A 89 13.27 7.25 -15.17
C GLY A 89 13.73 5.83 -14.83
N GLN A 90 14.77 5.75 -14.03
CA GLN A 90 15.16 4.50 -13.39
C GLN A 90 14.36 4.35 -12.08
N LEU A 91 13.89 3.16 -11.83
CA LEU A 91 13.31 2.79 -10.52
C LEU A 91 14.44 2.85 -9.47
N LYS A 92 14.25 3.72 -8.47
CA LYS A 92 15.31 4.04 -7.49
C LYS A 92 15.24 3.15 -6.26
N HIS A 93 14.03 2.85 -5.81
CA HIS A 93 13.76 2.17 -4.54
C HIS A 93 13.33 0.71 -4.70
N LEU A 94 13.04 0.27 -5.93
CA LEU A 94 12.57 -1.09 -6.19
C LEU A 94 13.71 -2.01 -6.62
N ASN A 95 13.92 -3.07 -5.84
CA ASN A 95 14.80 -4.18 -6.24
C ASN A 95 14.06 -5.09 -7.23
N LEU A 96 14.24 -4.84 -8.54
CA LEU A 96 13.53 -5.53 -9.61
C LEU A 96 13.59 -7.06 -9.55
N PRO A 97 14.75 -7.72 -9.33
CA PRO A 97 14.83 -9.16 -9.19
C PRO A 97 13.96 -9.71 -8.05
N LEU A 98 13.98 -9.04 -6.90
CA LEU A 98 13.21 -9.45 -5.72
C LEU A 98 11.70 -9.28 -5.96
N VAL A 99 11.31 -8.15 -6.54
CA VAL A 99 9.91 -7.84 -6.90
C VAL A 99 9.38 -8.88 -7.89
N LYS A 100 10.14 -9.18 -8.96
CA LYS A 100 9.76 -10.21 -9.94
C LYS A 100 9.56 -11.57 -9.28
N ALA A 101 10.53 -12.01 -8.46
CA ALA A 101 10.45 -13.31 -7.78
C ALA A 101 9.24 -13.39 -6.84
N ARG A 102 8.98 -12.34 -6.05
CA ARG A 102 7.84 -12.29 -5.12
C ARG A 102 6.50 -12.34 -5.86
N ILE A 103 6.35 -11.55 -6.92
CA ILE A 103 5.10 -11.43 -7.66
C ILE A 103 4.84 -12.66 -8.51
N MET A 104 5.86 -13.22 -9.18
CA MET A 104 5.70 -14.45 -9.98
C MET A 104 5.16 -15.61 -9.15
N ASN A 105 5.55 -15.73 -7.88
CA ASN A 105 5.04 -16.78 -6.99
C ASN A 105 3.56 -16.59 -6.60
N GLN A 106 3.04 -15.37 -6.71
CA GLN A 106 1.64 -15.05 -6.36
C GLN A 106 0.71 -14.98 -7.57
N LEU A 107 1.28 -14.88 -8.78
CA LEU A 107 0.53 -14.85 -10.02
C LEU A 107 0.19 -16.27 -10.47
N ASN A 108 -1.09 -16.62 -10.36
CA ASN A 108 -1.62 -17.88 -10.84
C ASN A 108 -2.37 -17.68 -12.15
N GLY A 109 -2.07 -18.53 -13.14
CA GLY A 109 -2.77 -18.53 -14.41
C GLY A 109 -1.85 -18.50 -15.63
N ASN A 110 -2.46 -18.50 -16.80
CA ASN A 110 -1.79 -18.37 -18.09
C ASN A 110 -2.13 -17.01 -18.72
N PHE A 111 -1.56 -16.74 -19.89
CA PHE A 111 -1.77 -15.52 -20.65
C PHE A 111 -3.25 -15.11 -20.81
N PHE A 112 -4.16 -16.08 -20.96
CA PHE A 112 -5.58 -15.84 -21.17
C PHE A 112 -6.36 -15.71 -19.86
N SER A 113 -5.99 -16.48 -18.83
CA SER A 113 -6.74 -16.56 -17.56
C SER A 113 -6.25 -15.61 -16.47
N ILE A 114 -5.05 -15.02 -16.62
CA ILE A 114 -4.51 -14.11 -15.62
C ILE A 114 -5.40 -12.86 -15.46
N ARG A 115 -5.69 -12.52 -14.22
CA ARG A 115 -6.45 -11.32 -13.88
C ARG A 115 -5.49 -10.16 -13.70
N LEU A 116 -5.51 -9.21 -14.65
CA LEU A 116 -4.63 -8.04 -14.64
C LEU A 116 -4.88 -7.13 -13.44
N ASP A 117 -6.14 -7.03 -12.98
CA ASP A 117 -6.48 -6.24 -11.80
C ASP A 117 -5.81 -6.76 -10.54
N LYS A 118 -5.76 -8.11 -10.39
CA LYS A 118 -5.03 -8.73 -9.27
C LYS A 118 -3.53 -8.53 -9.40
N ALA A 119 -2.99 -8.67 -10.62
CA ALA A 119 -1.59 -8.42 -10.86
C ALA A 119 -1.21 -6.97 -10.53
N ARG A 120 -2.04 -6.01 -10.95
CA ARG A 120 -1.87 -4.59 -10.63
C ARG A 120 -1.86 -4.35 -9.11
N ALA A 121 -2.85 -4.88 -8.39
CA ALA A 121 -2.95 -4.75 -6.94
C ALA A 121 -1.70 -5.27 -6.21
N LEU A 122 -1.14 -6.41 -6.66
CA LEU A 122 0.09 -6.96 -6.08
C LEU A 122 1.31 -6.03 -6.25
N PHE A 123 1.38 -5.27 -7.34
CA PHE A 123 2.43 -4.26 -7.51
C PHE A 123 2.16 -3.03 -6.64
N GLU A 124 0.90 -2.59 -6.52
CA GLU A 124 0.49 -1.44 -5.73
C GLU A 124 0.54 -1.70 -4.20
N GLU A 125 0.64 -2.97 -3.77
CA GLU A 125 0.94 -3.34 -2.37
C GLU A 125 2.41 -3.12 -1.98
N LEU A 126 3.30 -2.84 -2.93
CA LEU A 126 4.70 -2.55 -2.62
C LEU A 126 4.85 -1.13 -2.08
N PRO A 127 5.60 -0.91 -1.00
CA PRO A 127 5.68 0.37 -0.31
C PRO A 127 6.02 1.57 -1.17
N TRP A 128 6.89 1.38 -2.15
CA TRP A 128 7.38 2.46 -3.03
C TRP A 128 6.56 2.64 -4.30
N VAL A 129 5.60 1.76 -4.58
CA VAL A 129 4.78 1.85 -5.79
C VAL A 129 3.56 2.73 -5.55
N ARG A 130 3.49 3.84 -6.28
CA ARG A 130 2.34 4.74 -6.28
C ARG A 130 1.21 4.19 -7.13
N THR A 131 1.52 3.88 -8.38
CA THR A 131 0.58 3.29 -9.32
C THR A 131 1.27 2.27 -10.21
N ALA A 132 0.55 1.26 -10.64
CA ALA A 132 1.02 0.26 -11.58
C ALA A 132 0.04 0.09 -12.74
N SER A 133 0.55 0.02 -13.96
CA SER A 133 -0.22 -0.32 -15.15
C SER A 133 0.29 -1.63 -15.73
N VAL A 134 -0.57 -2.62 -15.84
CA VAL A 134 -0.19 -3.97 -16.27
C VAL A 134 -0.88 -4.30 -17.58
N ARG A 135 -0.09 -4.71 -18.58
CA ARG A 135 -0.59 -5.17 -19.88
C ARG A 135 0.01 -6.52 -20.28
N ARG A 136 -0.73 -7.28 -21.05
CA ARG A 136 -0.24 -8.54 -21.59
C ARG A 136 0.69 -8.30 -22.79
N VAL A 137 1.77 -9.08 -22.84
CA VAL A 137 2.68 -9.15 -23.99
C VAL A 137 2.69 -10.57 -24.50
N TRP A 138 2.31 -10.73 -25.76
CA TRP A 138 2.24 -12.03 -26.40
C TRP A 138 3.64 -12.68 -26.48
N PRO A 139 3.78 -14.02 -26.31
CA PRO A 139 2.73 -15.00 -25.97
C PRO A 139 2.58 -15.29 -24.47
N ASN A 140 3.52 -14.91 -23.60
CA ASN A 140 3.64 -15.36 -22.22
C ASN A 140 4.22 -14.28 -21.28
N GLY A 141 4.11 -13.01 -21.68
CA GLY A 141 4.69 -11.89 -20.97
C GLY A 141 3.66 -10.97 -20.32
N LEU A 142 4.12 -10.26 -19.30
CA LEU A 142 3.48 -9.06 -18.75
C LEU A 142 4.44 -7.88 -18.89
N HIS A 143 3.91 -6.77 -19.32
CA HIS A 143 4.60 -5.48 -19.28
C HIS A 143 3.95 -4.63 -18.19
N VAL A 144 4.76 -4.14 -17.29
CA VAL A 144 4.33 -3.39 -16.11
C VAL A 144 5.03 -2.03 -16.12
N LEU A 145 4.24 -0.98 -16.21
CA LEU A 145 4.70 0.38 -16.00
C LEU A 145 4.45 0.76 -14.55
N ILE A 146 5.50 1.13 -13.84
CA ILE A 146 5.44 1.50 -12.42
C ILE A 146 5.78 2.97 -12.27
N GLU A 147 4.99 3.67 -11.49
CA GLU A 147 5.29 4.98 -10.95
C GLU A 147 5.66 4.83 -9.48
N GLU A 148 6.88 5.20 -9.12
CA GLU A 148 7.32 5.22 -7.72
C GLU A 148 6.83 6.48 -7.00
N HIS A 149 6.63 6.37 -5.68
CA HIS A 149 6.47 7.54 -4.83
C HIS A 149 7.76 8.36 -4.79
N GLU A 150 7.65 9.65 -5.03
CA GLU A 150 8.74 10.60 -4.84
C GLU A 150 8.59 11.27 -3.46
N PRO A 151 9.46 10.94 -2.48
CA PRO A 151 9.32 11.44 -1.13
C PRO A 151 9.71 12.92 -1.05
N VAL A 152 8.85 13.73 -0.44
CA VAL A 152 9.08 15.16 -0.18
C VAL A 152 9.33 15.41 1.29
N GLY A 153 8.62 14.70 2.17
CA GLY A 153 8.74 14.93 3.59
C GLY A 153 8.14 13.84 4.47
N ILE A 154 8.24 14.07 5.76
CA ILE A 154 7.73 13.20 6.80
C ILE A 154 6.44 13.82 7.35
N TRP A 155 5.38 13.02 7.40
CA TRP A 155 4.10 13.41 7.99
C TRP A 155 4.02 12.96 9.44
N VAL A 156 3.90 13.93 10.35
CA VAL A 156 3.66 13.69 11.76
C VAL A 156 2.19 14.01 12.05
N SER A 157 1.38 12.99 12.25
CA SER A 157 -0.01 13.17 12.65
C SER A 157 -0.10 13.41 14.15
N THR A 158 -1.03 14.27 14.57
CA THR A 158 -1.29 14.55 15.99
C THR A 158 -1.72 13.28 16.76
N ASN A 159 -2.28 12.29 16.08
CA ASN A 159 -2.88 11.09 16.67
C ASN A 159 -2.21 9.77 16.26
N ALA A 160 -1.18 9.79 15.41
CA ALA A 160 -0.53 8.57 14.94
C ALA A 160 0.80 8.33 15.67
N THR A 161 1.06 7.07 16.00
CA THR A 161 2.27 6.65 16.71
C THR A 161 3.49 6.57 15.78
N GLU A 162 3.26 6.35 14.48
CA GLU A 162 4.33 6.20 13.50
C GLU A 162 4.27 7.29 12.43
N PRO A 163 5.41 7.89 12.07
CA PRO A 163 5.48 8.85 10.98
C PRO A 163 5.25 8.15 9.64
N LYS A 164 4.53 8.83 8.75
CA LYS A 164 4.36 8.40 7.35
C LYS A 164 5.20 9.30 6.44
N ILE A 165 5.41 8.88 5.21
CA ILE A 165 6.09 9.67 4.20
C ILE A 165 5.04 10.32 3.31
N VAL A 166 5.27 11.57 2.91
CA VAL A 166 4.44 12.32 1.96
C VAL A 166 5.17 12.41 0.63
N ASN A 167 4.46 12.10 -0.45
CA ASN A 167 4.97 12.26 -1.81
C ASN A 167 4.64 13.65 -2.39
N THR A 168 5.11 13.92 -3.60
CA THR A 168 4.87 15.16 -4.36
C THR A 168 3.38 15.47 -4.60
N TYR A 169 2.51 14.45 -4.54
CA TYR A 169 1.06 14.59 -4.72
C TYR A 169 0.29 14.80 -3.40
N GLY A 170 1.00 14.87 -2.26
CA GLY A 170 0.37 14.97 -0.95
C GLY A 170 -0.24 13.63 -0.46
N GLU A 171 0.11 12.51 -1.06
CA GLU A 171 -0.36 11.19 -0.65
C GLU A 171 0.56 10.63 0.43
N LEU A 172 -0.05 10.00 1.45
CA LEU A 172 0.66 9.38 2.56
C LEU A 172 0.94 7.91 2.25
N PHE A 173 2.20 7.51 2.36
CA PHE A 173 2.60 6.12 2.22
C PHE A 173 3.57 5.69 3.32
N THR A 174 3.73 4.39 3.49
CA THR A 174 4.61 3.80 4.50
C THR A 174 5.75 3.06 3.81
N ALA A 175 6.97 3.54 4.02
CA ALA A 175 8.18 2.90 3.51
C ALA A 175 9.32 3.08 4.52
N ASN A 176 10.49 2.54 4.20
CA ASN A 176 11.67 2.70 5.05
C ASN A 176 12.15 4.17 5.02
N LEU A 177 12.10 4.82 6.18
CA LEU A 177 12.48 6.23 6.31
C LEU A 177 13.95 6.47 5.96
N ALA A 178 14.84 5.56 6.32
CA ALA A 178 16.27 5.68 6.01
C ALA A 178 16.55 5.64 4.50
N GLU A 179 15.73 4.90 3.73
CA GLU A 179 15.80 4.89 2.28
C GLU A 179 15.31 6.22 1.70
N ALA A 180 14.24 6.78 2.25
CA ALA A 180 13.69 8.07 1.83
C ALA A 180 14.67 9.24 2.10
N GLU A 181 15.37 9.20 3.23
CA GLU A 181 16.36 10.22 3.63
C GLU A 181 17.67 10.13 2.83
N SER A 182 17.98 9.00 2.21
CA SER A 182 19.26 8.79 1.52
C SER A 182 19.47 9.69 0.29
N GLY A 183 18.40 10.27 -0.26
CA GLY A 183 18.44 11.10 -1.45
C GLY A 183 18.24 12.59 -1.23
N ASN A 184 17.47 13.00 -0.22
CA ASN A 184 17.04 14.38 0.00
C ASN A 184 16.80 14.69 1.48
N GLN A 185 16.98 15.97 1.83
CA GLN A 185 16.55 16.44 3.14
C GLN A 185 15.01 16.49 3.17
N LEU A 186 14.40 15.57 3.91
CA LEU A 186 12.95 15.50 4.05
C LEU A 186 12.41 16.65 4.91
N ILE A 187 11.31 17.21 4.48
CA ILE A 187 10.60 18.29 5.16
C ILE A 187 9.68 17.67 6.22
N VAL A 188 9.51 18.36 7.34
CA VAL A 188 8.60 17.89 8.39
C VAL A 188 7.24 18.55 8.21
N PHE A 189 6.25 17.75 7.88
CA PHE A 189 4.85 18.16 7.80
C PHE A 189 4.08 17.67 9.01
N GLN A 190 3.17 18.48 9.50
CA GLN A 190 2.28 18.13 10.59
C GLN A 190 0.87 18.67 10.33
N GLY A 191 -0.14 17.85 10.59
CA GLY A 191 -1.53 18.26 10.44
C GLY A 191 -2.53 17.26 10.99
N PRO A 192 -3.82 17.65 10.99
CA PRO A 192 -4.93 16.73 11.21
C PRO A 192 -4.97 15.62 10.16
N ASN A 193 -5.71 14.55 10.43
CA ASN A 193 -5.92 13.50 9.44
C ASN A 193 -6.54 14.09 8.17
N ASP A 194 -6.20 13.51 7.03
CA ASP A 194 -6.73 13.84 5.69
C ASP A 194 -6.40 15.25 5.14
N THR A 195 -5.53 16.02 5.83
CA THR A 195 -5.10 17.35 5.36
C THR A 195 -3.76 17.36 4.62
N SER A 196 -3.18 16.21 4.35
CA SER A 196 -1.84 16.10 3.73
C SER A 196 -1.75 16.78 2.36
N LYS A 197 -2.80 16.70 1.55
CA LYS A 197 -2.86 17.37 0.23
C LYS A 197 -2.91 18.89 0.37
N GLU A 198 -3.70 19.40 1.30
CA GLU A 198 -3.82 20.81 1.59
C GLU A 198 -2.49 21.39 2.10
N VAL A 199 -1.82 20.65 3.01
CA VAL A 199 -0.49 21.03 3.50
C VAL A 199 0.54 21.04 2.39
N MET A 200 0.49 20.08 1.48
CA MET A 200 1.41 19.98 0.36
C MET A 200 1.19 21.10 -0.67
N GLU A 201 -0.06 21.47 -0.91
CA GLU A 201 -0.41 22.59 -1.80
C GLU A 201 0.12 23.92 -1.24
N LEU A 202 -0.14 24.21 0.05
CA LEU A 202 0.41 25.42 0.67
C LEU A 202 1.94 25.41 0.69
N TYR A 203 2.57 24.25 0.93
CA TYR A 203 4.01 24.11 0.86
C TYR A 203 4.57 24.55 -0.51
N GLY A 204 3.95 24.08 -1.59
CA GLY A 204 4.33 24.48 -2.95
C GLY A 204 4.23 25.99 -3.17
N GLN A 205 3.15 26.60 -2.72
CA GLN A 205 2.95 28.06 -2.81
C GLN A 205 3.93 28.83 -1.93
N LEU A 206 4.17 28.39 -0.70
CA LEU A 206 5.14 29.07 0.19
C LEU A 206 6.54 29.08 -0.40
N ASN A 207 6.99 27.96 -1.01
CA ASN A 207 8.29 27.93 -1.65
C ASN A 207 8.39 28.94 -2.80
N GLN A 208 7.33 29.12 -3.60
CA GLN A 208 7.29 30.16 -4.65
C GLN A 208 7.34 31.58 -4.05
N TRP A 209 6.60 31.82 -2.96
CA TRP A 209 6.57 33.15 -2.34
C TRP A 209 7.87 33.50 -1.61
N PHE A 210 8.60 32.50 -1.10
CA PHE A 210 9.89 32.67 -0.42
C PHE A 210 11.11 32.60 -1.39
N GLU A 211 10.91 32.19 -2.64
CA GLU A 211 11.99 32.07 -3.63
C GLU A 211 12.81 33.36 -3.78
N PRO A 212 12.22 34.60 -3.86
CA PRO A 212 13.00 35.85 -3.98
C PRO A 212 13.90 36.11 -2.76
N TRP A 213 13.62 35.47 -1.63
CA TRP A 213 14.36 35.59 -0.38
C TRP A 213 15.44 34.54 -0.21
N GLN A 214 15.51 33.59 -1.12
CA GLN A 214 16.47 32.49 -1.10
C GLN A 214 16.42 31.65 0.19
N VAL A 215 15.24 31.54 0.79
CA VAL A 215 14.98 30.71 1.97
C VAL A 215 13.97 29.60 1.62
N LYS A 216 14.12 28.45 2.27
CA LYS A 216 13.28 27.27 2.04
C LYS A 216 12.50 26.90 3.28
N VAL A 217 11.30 26.40 3.07
CA VAL A 217 10.49 25.85 4.17
C VAL A 217 11.03 24.48 4.53
N VAL A 218 11.42 24.29 5.79
CA VAL A 218 11.93 23.01 6.33
C VAL A 218 10.90 22.31 7.20
N SER A 219 9.88 23.03 7.67
CA SER A 219 8.74 22.44 8.37
C SER A 219 7.48 23.27 8.16
N LEU A 220 6.36 22.60 7.94
CA LEU A 220 5.05 23.23 7.82
C LEU A 220 4.05 22.45 8.66
N SER A 221 3.36 23.17 9.56
CA SER A 221 2.38 22.58 10.45
C SER A 221 1.02 23.27 10.34
N LEU A 222 -0.02 22.44 10.29
CA LEU A 222 -1.41 22.84 10.39
C LEU A 222 -1.96 22.36 11.73
N SER A 223 -2.36 23.30 12.57
CA SER A 223 -2.98 22.96 13.85
C SER A 223 -4.40 22.42 13.67
N PRO A 224 -4.97 21.68 14.66
CA PRO A 224 -6.37 21.24 14.62
C PRO A 224 -7.39 22.40 14.55
N ARG A 225 -6.95 23.63 14.82
CA ARG A 225 -7.75 24.84 14.67
C ARG A 225 -7.52 25.57 13.35
N TYR A 226 -6.91 24.86 12.37
CA TYR A 226 -6.59 25.38 11.04
C TYR A 226 -5.70 26.63 11.07
N SER A 227 -4.74 26.71 11.99
CA SER A 227 -3.70 27.73 12.01
C SER A 227 -2.40 27.18 11.49
N TRP A 228 -1.81 27.88 10.55
CA TRP A 228 -0.60 27.52 9.84
C TRP A 228 0.64 28.07 10.52
N THR A 229 1.68 27.26 10.61
CA THR A 229 3.01 27.66 11.08
C THR A 229 4.06 27.07 10.16
N ALA A 230 4.95 27.91 9.64
CA ALA A 230 6.05 27.51 8.77
C ALA A 230 7.39 27.80 9.44
N LYS A 231 8.33 26.88 9.37
CA LYS A 231 9.73 27.08 9.80
C LYS A 231 10.64 27.04 8.57
N LEU A 232 11.53 28.01 8.50
CA LEU A 232 12.47 28.18 7.40
C LEU A 232 13.86 27.62 7.76
N ASP A 233 14.69 27.43 6.75
CA ASP A 233 16.07 26.92 6.86
C ASP A 233 17.01 27.86 7.65
N ASN A 234 16.71 29.16 7.66
CA ASN A 234 17.39 30.16 8.49
C ASN A 234 16.95 30.18 9.94
N ALA A 235 16.19 29.15 10.38
CA ALA A 235 15.63 28.95 11.70
C ALA A 235 14.51 29.93 12.12
N MET A 236 14.05 30.81 11.23
CA MET A 236 12.91 31.69 11.49
C MET A 236 11.60 30.90 11.45
N THR A 237 10.70 31.17 12.39
CA THR A 237 9.37 30.56 12.44
C THR A 237 8.33 31.61 12.10
N PHE A 238 7.45 31.31 11.15
CA PHE A 238 6.34 32.14 10.74
C PHE A 238 5.01 31.60 11.25
N GLU A 239 4.32 32.35 12.08
CA GLU A 239 2.92 32.09 12.44
C GLU A 239 2.03 32.75 11.40
N LEU A 240 1.63 32.00 10.37
CA LEU A 240 0.85 32.50 9.22
C LEU A 240 -0.62 32.78 9.60
N GLY A 241 -1.09 32.08 10.65
CA GLY A 241 -2.48 32.22 11.13
C GLY A 241 -3.45 31.33 10.35
N ARG A 242 -4.74 31.61 10.51
CA ARG A 242 -5.79 30.87 9.81
C ARG A 242 -6.04 31.45 8.44
N ASP A 243 -6.35 30.58 7.51
CA ASP A 243 -7.05 30.94 6.29
C ASP A 243 -8.51 30.54 6.44
N LEU A 244 -9.42 31.50 6.36
CA LEU A 244 -10.85 31.25 6.50
C LEU A 244 -11.46 30.76 5.18
N ASP A 245 -10.75 30.99 4.08
CA ASP A 245 -11.15 30.63 2.73
C ASP A 245 -10.26 29.48 2.26
N HIS A 246 -10.54 28.28 2.71
CA HIS A 246 -9.73 27.06 2.52
C HIS A 246 -9.32 26.77 1.06
N GLN A 247 -9.82 27.52 0.09
CA GLN A 247 -9.60 27.27 -1.34
C GLN A 247 -8.54 28.17 -1.98
N ASP A 248 -8.28 29.36 -1.48
CA ASP A 248 -7.50 30.36 -2.23
C ASP A 248 -6.19 30.78 -1.55
N GLN A 249 -6.02 30.54 -0.24
CA GLN A 249 -4.85 30.91 0.57
C GLN A 249 -4.42 32.39 0.39
N SER A 250 -5.29 33.19 -0.20
CA SER A 250 -5.07 34.60 -0.54
C SER A 250 -4.78 35.46 0.69
N GLN A 251 -5.37 35.12 1.84
CA GLN A 251 -5.13 35.84 3.10
C GLN A 251 -3.71 35.60 3.61
N ILE A 252 -3.16 34.40 3.50
CA ILE A 252 -1.78 34.08 3.88
C ILE A 252 -0.83 34.84 2.97
N LYS A 253 -1.09 34.82 1.66
CA LYS A 253 -0.31 35.57 0.69
C LYS A 253 -0.28 37.04 0.99
N ALA A 254 -1.43 37.67 1.20
CA ALA A 254 -1.52 39.11 1.52
C ALA A 254 -0.77 39.48 2.80
N ARG A 255 -0.77 38.60 3.84
CA ARG A 255 0.00 38.80 5.07
C ARG A 255 1.51 38.72 4.81
N LEU A 256 1.96 37.76 4.00
CA LEU A 256 3.36 37.61 3.61
C LEU A 256 3.83 38.78 2.75
N GLU A 257 3.05 39.20 1.75
CA GLU A 257 3.38 40.37 0.92
C GLU A 257 3.54 41.66 1.77
N ARG A 258 2.66 41.85 2.75
CA ARG A 258 2.80 42.96 3.72
C ARG A 258 4.10 42.81 4.49
N PHE A 259 4.42 41.65 5.02
CA PHE A 259 5.67 41.42 5.73
C PHE A 259 6.87 41.73 4.82
N PHE A 260 6.90 41.22 3.61
CA PHE A 260 7.99 41.44 2.66
C PHE A 260 8.20 42.92 2.34
N LYS A 261 7.12 43.67 2.23
CA LYS A 261 7.18 45.12 1.99
C LYS A 261 7.90 45.88 3.07
N TYR A 262 7.66 45.55 4.33
CA TYR A 262 8.21 46.27 5.48
C TYR A 262 9.45 45.60 6.10
N TRP A 263 9.83 44.44 5.61
CA TRP A 263 10.95 43.68 6.16
C TRP A 263 12.31 44.44 6.09
N PRO A 264 12.68 45.18 5.04
CA PRO A 264 13.92 45.94 5.00
C PRO A 264 14.02 46.92 6.16
N ASP A 265 12.95 47.67 6.44
CA ASP A 265 12.89 48.64 7.55
C ASP A 265 13.00 47.96 8.92
N VAL A 266 12.39 46.79 9.07
CA VAL A 266 12.44 46.01 10.31
C VAL A 266 13.85 45.47 10.55
N LYS A 267 14.51 44.95 9.52
CA LYS A 267 15.87 44.39 9.58
C LYS A 267 16.88 45.48 9.97
N GLU A 268 16.73 46.67 9.46
CA GLU A 268 17.58 47.80 9.81
C GLU A 268 17.43 48.25 11.29
N ARG A 269 16.20 48.23 11.78
CA ARG A 269 15.88 48.63 13.19
C ARG A 269 16.17 47.53 14.21
N LEU A 270 16.17 46.27 13.81
CA LEU A 270 16.39 45.11 14.66
C LEU A 270 17.60 44.31 14.16
N PRO A 271 18.83 44.73 14.48
CA PRO A 271 20.04 44.03 14.02
C PRO A 271 20.22 42.65 14.67
N GLN A 272 19.34 42.26 15.59
CA GLN A 272 19.39 40.98 16.29
C GLN A 272 18.79 39.86 15.43
N GLN A 273 19.24 38.65 15.69
CA GLN A 273 18.67 37.46 15.03
C GLN A 273 17.18 37.30 15.43
N ILE A 274 16.32 37.30 14.43
CA ILE A 274 14.90 37.12 14.58
C ILE A 274 14.58 35.65 14.66
N ASP A 275 13.83 35.24 15.66
CA ASP A 275 13.43 33.88 15.95
C ASP A 275 12.04 33.56 15.37
N SER A 276 11.08 34.48 15.56
CA SER A 276 9.74 34.26 15.03
C SER A 276 9.05 35.52 14.56
N VAL A 277 8.20 35.34 13.57
CA VAL A 277 7.36 36.38 12.96
C VAL A 277 5.90 35.93 13.07
N ASP A 278 5.07 36.73 13.75
CA ASP A 278 3.64 36.48 13.89
C ASP A 278 2.85 37.38 12.93
N LEU A 279 2.26 36.76 11.91
CA LEU A 279 1.47 37.42 10.86
C LEU A 279 -0.05 37.38 11.11
N ARG A 280 -0.50 36.93 12.27
CA ARG A 280 -1.93 36.78 12.58
C ARG A 280 -2.68 38.09 12.69
N TYR A 281 -1.97 39.18 12.86
CA TYR A 281 -2.57 40.51 13.03
C TYR A 281 -3.09 41.06 11.68
N SER A 282 -4.30 41.60 11.68
CA SER A 282 -4.94 42.14 10.46
C SER A 282 -4.18 43.34 9.86
N ASN A 283 -3.59 44.20 10.68
CA ASN A 283 -2.98 45.45 10.22
C ASN A 283 -1.47 45.53 10.42
N GLY A 284 -0.80 44.41 10.76
CA GLY A 284 0.63 44.40 10.99
C GLY A 284 1.17 43.03 11.26
N PHE A 285 2.35 42.95 11.84
CA PHE A 285 2.98 41.74 12.28
C PHE A 285 3.83 41.99 13.52
N ALA A 286 4.07 40.98 14.33
CA ALA A 286 4.95 41.04 15.47
C ALA A 286 6.22 40.23 15.21
N VAL A 287 7.36 40.73 15.65
CA VAL A 287 8.67 40.09 15.50
C VAL A 287 9.25 39.81 16.88
N ARG A 288 9.75 38.56 17.08
CA ARG A 288 10.43 38.19 18.32
C ARG A 288 11.90 37.90 18.00
N SER A 289 12.78 38.50 18.83
CA SER A 289 14.24 38.28 18.77
C SER A 289 14.68 37.25 19.80
N LYS A 290 15.71 36.47 19.50
CA LYS A 290 16.26 35.42 20.38
C LYS A 290 16.76 35.93 21.73
N ASN A 291 17.35 37.13 21.77
CA ASN A 291 17.95 37.68 23.00
C ASN A 291 16.93 38.08 24.07
N ARG A 292 15.63 38.19 23.74
CA ARG A 292 14.60 38.53 24.73
C ARG A 292 14.23 37.39 25.67
N LEU A 293 14.47 36.13 25.22
CA LEU A 293 14.18 34.97 26.06
C LEU A 293 15.25 34.72 27.11
N GLU A 294 16.53 35.02 26.84
CA GLU A 294 17.60 34.86 27.83
C GLU A 294 17.50 35.88 28.96
N ASN A 295 16.98 37.08 28.70
CA ASN A 295 16.76 38.11 29.75
C ASN A 295 15.50 37.84 30.59
N LYS A 296 14.48 37.15 30.06
CA LYS A 296 13.29 36.78 30.85
C LYS A 296 13.52 35.59 31.78
N THR A 297 14.46 34.72 31.46
CA THR A 297 14.83 33.58 32.32
C THR A 297 15.64 34.01 33.54
N LYS A 298 16.16 35.26 33.55
CA LYS A 298 16.85 35.87 34.72
C LYS A 298 15.93 36.63 35.68
N GLU A 299 14.73 36.98 35.23
CA GLU A 299 13.68 37.55 36.08
C GLU A 299 12.56 36.51 36.17
N GLY A 300 12.58 35.72 37.24
CA GLY A 300 11.70 34.58 37.45
C GLY A 300 10.23 34.88 37.14
N ASP A 301 9.73 34.22 36.14
CA ASP A 301 8.33 33.86 36.07
C ASP A 301 8.15 32.51 35.33
N THR A 302 7.67 31.59 36.11
CA THR A 302 7.35 30.23 35.77
C THR A 302 6.07 30.23 34.97
N SER A 303 6.14 30.12 33.65
CA SER A 303 5.01 29.61 32.86
C SER A 303 5.43 28.58 31.89
N GLN A 304 5.03 27.37 32.24
CA GLN A 304 5.06 26.10 31.50
C GLN A 304 4.51 26.28 30.10
N PHE A 305 5.36 26.20 29.08
CA PHE A 305 5.07 25.69 27.74
C PHE A 305 6.40 25.58 26.97
N ALA A 306 7.28 24.71 27.46
CA ALA A 306 8.42 24.21 26.72
C ALA A 306 8.47 22.69 26.95
N GLY A 307 7.85 21.98 26.08
CA GLY A 307 7.93 20.52 26.15
C GLY A 307 7.03 19.90 25.10
N VAL A 308 7.53 19.69 23.94
CA VAL A 308 7.34 18.50 23.12
C VAL A 308 7.86 18.82 21.71
N VAL A 309 9.16 18.82 21.52
CA VAL A 309 9.88 18.35 20.33
C VAL A 309 11.38 18.40 20.64
N GLN A 310 11.81 17.60 21.62
CA GLN A 310 13.19 17.14 21.75
C GLN A 310 13.15 15.76 22.38
N GLN A 311 12.91 14.78 21.54
CA GLN A 311 13.25 13.37 21.74
C GLN A 311 12.60 12.63 20.59
N THR A 312 13.37 12.34 19.57
CA THR A 312 13.96 11.03 19.34
C THR A 312 14.86 11.09 18.11
N VAL A 313 16.10 11.49 18.33
CA VAL A 313 17.20 10.99 17.49
C VAL A 313 17.83 9.90 18.32
N PRO A 314 17.83 8.64 17.90
CA PRO A 314 18.52 7.60 18.62
C PRO A 314 20.03 7.85 18.50
N LYS A 315 20.61 8.29 19.61
CA LYS A 315 22.05 8.37 19.78
C LYS A 315 22.66 6.99 19.54
N LYS A 316 23.52 6.92 18.54
CA LYS A 316 24.45 5.83 18.24
C LYS A 316 24.92 5.11 19.50
N VAL A 317 24.54 3.86 19.63
CA VAL A 317 25.07 2.96 20.66
C VAL A 317 26.54 2.77 20.38
N LYS A 318 27.40 3.34 21.23
CA LYS A 318 28.80 2.99 21.31
C LYS A 318 28.90 1.56 21.84
N GLN A 319 29.48 0.69 21.04
CA GLN A 319 30.00 -0.58 21.48
C GLN A 319 30.95 -0.33 22.64
N THR A 320 30.63 -0.86 23.80
CA THR A 320 31.55 -0.95 24.93
C THR A 320 32.05 -2.37 24.94
N GLU A 321 33.35 -2.46 24.69
CA GLU A 321 34.16 -3.66 24.83
C GLU A 321 33.98 -4.34 26.19
N SER A 322 33.91 -5.65 26.07
CA SER A 322 34.00 -6.63 27.16
C SER A 322 35.19 -6.38 28.08
N LYS A 323 34.93 -6.21 29.35
CA LYS A 323 35.91 -6.49 30.40
C LYS A 323 35.53 -7.77 31.14
N GLU A 324 36.40 -8.76 30.99
CA GLU A 324 36.53 -9.94 31.84
C GLU A 324 36.40 -9.59 33.33
N VAL A 325 35.55 -10.32 34.04
CA VAL A 325 35.68 -10.50 35.48
C VAL A 325 35.73 -11.98 35.79
N LYS A 326 36.89 -12.34 36.29
CA LYS A 326 37.27 -13.65 36.82
C LYS A 326 36.39 -14.08 37.99
N SER A 327 36.09 -15.37 37.97
CA SER A 327 36.12 -16.33 39.07
C SER A 327 35.53 -15.94 40.42
N ASN A 328 34.48 -16.62 40.84
CA ASN A 328 34.55 -17.33 42.13
C ASN A 328 33.69 -18.59 42.14
N LYS A 329 34.32 -19.65 42.59
CA LYS A 329 33.99 -21.05 42.72
C LYS A 329 33.42 -21.29 44.13
N LYS A 330 32.33 -22.07 44.24
CA LYS A 330 31.91 -22.98 45.34
C LYS A 330 30.39 -23.03 45.33
N ASP A 331 29.70 -24.09 45.44
CA ASP A 331 29.80 -25.44 45.93
C ASP A 331 28.59 -26.26 45.45
N THR A 332 28.87 -27.42 44.99
CA THR A 332 28.21 -28.73 45.14
C THR A 332 26.74 -28.83 45.59
N LYS A 333 25.89 -29.47 44.77
CA LYS A 333 25.20 -30.70 45.20
C LYS A 333 24.74 -31.57 44.04
N LYS A 334 25.26 -32.80 44.04
CA LYS A 334 24.88 -33.95 43.23
C LYS A 334 23.43 -34.34 43.52
N VAL A 335 22.67 -34.72 42.48
CA VAL A 335 21.74 -35.87 42.52
C VAL A 335 21.72 -36.58 41.18
N LYS A 336 21.90 -37.91 41.27
CA LYS A 336 22.04 -38.98 40.30
C LYS A 336 20.89 -39.11 39.27
N LEU A 337 21.30 -39.45 38.08
CA LEU A 337 21.04 -40.64 37.23
C LEU A 337 19.78 -41.46 37.51
N THR A 338 19.00 -41.71 36.49
CA THR A 338 18.57 -43.04 36.02
C THR A 338 18.21 -42.94 34.55
N ASP A 339 18.69 -43.69 33.88
CA ASP A 339 19.09 -44.48 32.74
C ASP A 339 17.87 -45.25 32.16
N LYS A 340 17.78 -45.18 30.80
CA LYS A 340 17.38 -46.19 29.79
C LYS A 340 15.91 -46.67 29.68
N PRO A 341 15.67 -47.42 28.57
CA PRO A 341 15.76 -47.11 27.12
C PRO A 341 14.52 -47.57 26.31
N GLY A 342 14.49 -47.18 25.05
CA GLY A 342 14.11 -48.03 23.93
C GLY A 342 12.65 -48.47 23.70
N ARG A 343 12.13 -48.16 22.56
CA ARG A 343 11.50 -49.16 21.68
C ARG A 343 11.30 -48.59 20.26
N LYS A 344 11.86 -49.36 19.37
CA LYS A 344 11.64 -49.34 17.94
C LYS A 344 10.24 -49.84 17.57
N LEU A 345 9.81 -49.49 16.34
CA LEU A 345 9.22 -50.34 15.29
C LEU A 345 7.80 -50.03 14.88
N HIS A 346 7.72 -49.85 13.57
CA HIS A 346 6.71 -50.26 12.58
C HIS A 346 5.32 -49.61 12.71
N GLU A 347 4.75 -49.07 11.70
CA GLU A 347 4.61 -49.40 10.27
C GLU A 347 4.43 -48.11 9.44
#